data_924145c4c7350ca0dc55101225c7217c
#
_entry.id   924145c4c7350ca0dc55101225c7217c
#
_cell.length_a   1.000
_cell.length_b   1.000
_cell.length_c   1.000
_cell.angle_alpha   90.00
_cell.angle_beta   90.00
_cell.angle_gamma   90.00
#
_symmetry.space_group_name_H-M   'P 1'
#
loop_
_entity.id
_entity.type
_entity.pdbx_description
1 polymer ?
#
loop_
_entity_poly.entity_id
_entity_poly.type
_entity_poly.pdbx_seq_one_letter_code
_entity_poly.pdbx_strand_id
1 'polypeptide(L)'
;MPDPWRVATAAAGAAVIAFVLAAVGTRFARRDKALCGVALLAGAVWGAIAGLAWAGALPRVPPSSALDRLLLVVLPAALAIELEVAGGWLDGAWLSAERAIVSLVATPVLLHGSVWLDGRAGVWPAILAAALFLWAAWEGIEGQVAATGDGIVPAVTAAALVAAGAAIVAGGWFKGGVVALLLGAALGGALASARLRAAGFAAGGTAALA
;
A
#
# COMPACT_ATOMS: atom_id res chain seq x y z
N MET A 1 13.42 14.15 -17.58
CA MET A 1 12.24 14.15 -16.69
C MET A 1 11.22 13.23 -17.33
N PRO A 2 10.51 12.38 -16.59
CA PRO A 2 9.41 11.62 -17.17
C PRO A 2 8.32 12.60 -17.61
N ASP A 3 7.73 12.31 -18.76
CA ASP A 3 6.61 13.07 -19.31
C ASP A 3 5.43 13.05 -18.31
N PRO A 4 4.89 14.21 -17.89
CA PRO A 4 3.74 14.28 -16.98
C PRO A 4 2.55 13.48 -17.45
N TRP A 5 2.30 13.42 -18.75
CA TRP A 5 1.25 12.62 -19.36
C TRP A 5 1.48 11.12 -19.18
N ARG A 6 2.74 10.69 -19.28
CA ARG A 6 3.09 9.29 -19.03
C ARG A 6 2.83 8.88 -17.58
N VAL A 7 3.11 9.76 -16.64
CA VAL A 7 2.82 9.53 -15.20
C VAL A 7 1.31 9.50 -14.95
N ALA A 8 0.58 10.44 -15.51
CA ALA A 8 -0.89 10.50 -15.38
C ALA A 8 -1.57 9.27 -15.98
N THR A 9 -1.17 8.85 -17.20
CA THR A 9 -1.69 7.63 -17.83
C THR A 9 -1.31 6.36 -17.07
N ALA A 10 -0.11 6.29 -16.51
CA ALA A 10 0.32 5.19 -15.66
C ALA A 10 -0.51 5.10 -14.37
N ALA A 11 -0.83 6.24 -13.73
CA ALA A 11 -1.67 6.28 -12.54
C ALA A 11 -3.12 5.86 -12.85
N ALA A 12 -3.68 6.36 -13.95
CA ALA A 12 -5.01 5.94 -14.40
C ALA A 12 -5.04 4.44 -14.74
N GLY A 13 -4.03 3.93 -15.44
CA GLY A 13 -3.87 2.51 -15.74
C GLY A 13 -3.74 1.65 -14.49
N ALA A 14 -2.94 2.08 -13.52
CA ALA A 14 -2.80 1.39 -12.23
C ALA A 14 -4.15 1.28 -11.50
N ALA A 15 -4.92 2.37 -11.44
CA ALA A 15 -6.24 2.39 -10.82
C ALA A 15 -7.23 1.47 -11.54
N VAL A 16 -7.27 1.50 -12.86
CA VAL A 16 -8.19 0.65 -13.68
C VAL A 16 -7.84 -0.83 -13.51
N ILE A 17 -6.56 -1.20 -13.61
CA ILE A 17 -6.11 -2.59 -13.44
C ILE A 17 -6.43 -3.07 -12.04
N ALA A 18 -6.12 -2.27 -10.99
CA ALA A 18 -6.45 -2.60 -9.62
C ALA A 18 -7.96 -2.79 -9.42
N PHE A 19 -8.77 -1.89 -9.98
CA PHE A 19 -10.23 -1.99 -9.95
C PHE A 19 -10.72 -3.30 -10.58
N VAL A 20 -10.28 -3.62 -11.80
CA VAL A 20 -10.73 -4.80 -12.54
C VAL A 20 -10.32 -6.08 -11.82
N LEU A 21 -9.06 -6.20 -11.40
CA LEU A 21 -8.56 -7.39 -10.70
C LEU A 21 -9.25 -7.58 -9.35
N ALA A 22 -9.42 -6.51 -8.57
CA ALA A 22 -10.16 -6.54 -7.32
C ALA A 22 -11.63 -6.92 -7.56
N ALA A 23 -12.26 -6.35 -8.59
CA ALA A 23 -13.63 -6.66 -8.96
C ALA A 23 -13.82 -8.12 -9.39
N VAL A 24 -12.93 -8.68 -10.15
CA VAL A 24 -12.95 -10.09 -10.57
C VAL A 24 -12.68 -11.00 -9.37
N GLY A 25 -11.57 -10.76 -8.66
CA GLY A 25 -11.15 -11.60 -7.51
C GLY A 25 -12.22 -11.69 -6.42
N THR A 26 -12.80 -10.56 -6.06
CA THR A 26 -13.89 -10.54 -5.08
C THR A 26 -15.19 -11.17 -5.59
N ARG A 27 -15.41 -11.35 -6.91
CA ARG A 27 -16.53 -12.15 -7.45
C ARG A 27 -16.40 -13.63 -7.10
N PHE A 28 -15.18 -14.15 -7.17
CA PHE A 28 -14.90 -15.56 -6.81
C PHE A 28 -14.90 -15.76 -5.29
N ALA A 29 -14.52 -14.75 -4.52
CA ALA A 29 -14.43 -14.76 -3.06
C ALA A 29 -15.76 -14.43 -2.33
N ARG A 30 -16.90 -14.43 -3.00
CA ARG A 30 -18.19 -13.87 -2.53
C ARG A 30 -18.67 -14.36 -1.15
N ARG A 31 -18.23 -15.52 -0.69
CA ARG A 31 -18.67 -16.13 0.57
C ARG A 31 -17.68 -16.01 1.72
N ASP A 32 -16.47 -15.56 1.43
CA ASP A 32 -15.38 -15.50 2.39
C ASP A 32 -14.80 -14.07 2.46
N LYS A 33 -14.94 -13.44 3.63
CA LYS A 33 -14.44 -12.07 3.86
C LYS A 33 -12.92 -12.00 3.76
N ALA A 34 -12.20 -13.01 4.23
CA ALA A 34 -10.75 -13.07 4.17
C ALA A 34 -10.28 -13.12 2.71
N LEU A 35 -10.87 -13.99 1.89
CA LEU A 35 -10.58 -14.06 0.46
C LEU A 35 -10.94 -12.76 -0.29
N CYS A 36 -11.98 -12.05 0.14
CA CYS A 36 -12.28 -10.73 -0.41
C CYS A 36 -11.18 -9.72 -0.10
N GLY A 37 -10.66 -9.69 1.13
CA GLY A 37 -9.53 -8.85 1.53
C GLY A 37 -8.27 -9.15 0.71
N VAL A 38 -7.92 -10.42 0.59
CA VAL A 38 -6.79 -10.87 -0.25
C VAL A 38 -6.95 -10.44 -1.71
N ALA A 39 -8.16 -10.57 -2.27
CA ALA A 39 -8.43 -10.17 -3.67
C ALA A 39 -8.30 -8.66 -3.88
N LEU A 40 -8.72 -7.84 -2.93
CA LEU A 40 -8.54 -6.38 -2.96
C LEU A 40 -7.07 -6.01 -2.90
N LEU A 41 -6.33 -6.62 -1.98
CA LEU A 41 -4.89 -6.41 -1.81
C LEU A 41 -4.12 -6.83 -3.07
N ALA A 42 -4.40 -8.02 -3.60
CA ALA A 42 -3.80 -8.50 -4.84
C ALA A 42 -4.09 -7.55 -6.01
N GLY A 43 -5.32 -7.07 -6.13
CA GLY A 43 -5.68 -6.07 -7.15
C GLY A 43 -4.87 -4.79 -7.04
N ALA A 44 -4.73 -4.25 -5.83
CA ALA A 44 -3.94 -3.05 -5.58
C ALA A 44 -2.45 -3.27 -5.92
N VAL A 45 -1.86 -4.39 -5.51
CA VAL A 45 -0.45 -4.74 -5.78
C VAL A 45 -0.20 -4.87 -7.28
N TRP A 46 -1.00 -5.64 -7.99
CA TRP A 46 -0.83 -5.83 -9.43
C TRP A 46 -1.07 -4.54 -10.22
N GLY A 47 -2.06 -3.73 -9.80
CA GLY A 47 -2.28 -2.40 -10.37
C GLY A 47 -1.07 -1.49 -10.19
N ALA A 48 -0.48 -1.47 -9.00
CA ALA A 48 0.73 -0.70 -8.72
C ALA A 48 1.92 -1.19 -9.56
N ILE A 49 2.16 -2.51 -9.64
CA ILE A 49 3.23 -3.09 -10.48
C ILE A 49 3.06 -2.70 -11.95
N ALA A 50 1.85 -2.81 -12.48
CA ALA A 50 1.56 -2.44 -13.86
C ALA A 50 1.79 -0.93 -14.11
N GLY A 51 1.38 -0.08 -13.18
CA GLY A 51 1.64 1.36 -13.23
C GLY A 51 3.12 1.69 -13.18
N LEU A 52 3.88 1.04 -12.29
CA LEU A 52 5.34 1.20 -12.20
C LEU A 52 6.04 0.75 -13.48
N ALA A 53 5.61 -0.36 -14.08
CA ALA A 53 6.12 -0.84 -15.36
C ALA A 53 5.87 0.17 -16.47
N TRP A 54 4.65 0.70 -16.55
CA TRP A 54 4.27 1.70 -17.56
C TRP A 54 5.05 3.01 -17.39
N ALA A 55 5.19 3.47 -16.14
CA ALA A 55 5.98 4.66 -15.83
C ALA A 55 7.49 4.47 -16.05
N GLY A 56 7.99 3.24 -16.25
CA GLY A 56 9.42 2.92 -16.31
C GLY A 56 10.12 3.09 -14.98
N ALA A 57 9.38 2.93 -13.87
CA ALA A 57 9.84 3.10 -12.49
C ALA A 57 9.98 1.77 -11.74
N LEU A 58 10.06 0.64 -12.45
CA LEU A 58 10.30 -0.66 -11.82
C LEU A 58 11.59 -0.66 -10.99
N PRO A 59 11.58 -1.33 -9.84
CA PRO A 59 12.77 -1.48 -9.02
C PRO A 59 13.85 -2.26 -9.73
N ARG A 60 15.11 -1.93 -9.44
CA ARG A 60 16.28 -2.64 -9.98
C ARG A 60 16.62 -3.85 -9.11
N VAL A 61 17.03 -4.93 -9.75
CA VAL A 61 17.55 -6.13 -9.08
C VAL A 61 19.01 -6.31 -9.48
N PRO A 62 19.95 -6.32 -8.54
CA PRO A 62 19.81 -6.11 -7.09
C PRO A 62 19.38 -4.65 -6.73
N PRO A 63 18.75 -4.45 -5.55
CA PRO A 63 18.24 -3.13 -5.16
C PRO A 63 19.40 -2.16 -4.90
N SER A 64 19.48 -1.09 -5.69
CA SER A 64 20.55 -0.10 -5.66
C SER A 64 20.18 1.18 -4.91
N SER A 65 18.88 1.45 -4.74
CA SER A 65 18.37 2.64 -4.08
C SER A 65 17.47 2.29 -2.88
N ALA A 66 17.24 3.25 -1.98
CA ALA A 66 16.27 3.10 -0.89
C ALA A 66 14.86 2.74 -1.43
N LEU A 67 14.48 3.32 -2.57
CA LEU A 67 13.21 3.04 -3.21
C LEU A 67 13.12 1.60 -3.74
N ASP A 68 14.20 1.08 -4.33
CA ASP A 68 14.25 -0.32 -4.78
C ASP A 68 14.10 -1.27 -3.58
N ARG A 69 14.72 -0.94 -2.44
CA ARG A 69 14.61 -1.71 -1.20
C ARG A 69 13.22 -1.63 -0.59
N LEU A 70 12.60 -0.45 -0.62
CA LEU A 70 11.21 -0.28 -0.20
C LEU A 70 10.29 -1.21 -0.99
N LEU A 71 10.42 -1.22 -2.31
CA LEU A 71 9.53 -1.97 -3.19
C LEU A 71 9.82 -3.48 -3.20
N LEU A 72 11.10 -3.90 -3.06
CA LEU A 72 11.48 -5.31 -3.17
C LEU A 72 11.59 -6.04 -1.83
N VAL A 73 11.75 -5.31 -0.72
CA VAL A 73 11.96 -5.92 0.60
C VAL A 73 10.89 -5.50 1.59
N VAL A 74 10.76 -4.20 1.85
CA VAL A 74 9.88 -3.70 2.92
C VAL A 74 8.41 -3.89 2.57
N LEU A 75 8.01 -3.52 1.37
CA LEU A 75 6.62 -3.65 0.94
C LEU A 75 6.15 -5.11 0.86
N PRO A 76 6.91 -6.06 0.26
CA PRO A 76 6.54 -7.48 0.30
C PRO A 76 6.46 -8.05 1.71
N ALA A 77 7.37 -7.67 2.63
CA ALA A 77 7.32 -8.10 4.01
C ALA A 77 6.05 -7.59 4.72
N ALA A 78 5.71 -6.31 4.54
CA ALA A 78 4.48 -5.74 5.08
C ALA A 78 3.23 -6.42 4.50
N LEU A 79 3.22 -6.69 3.18
CA LEU A 79 2.14 -7.40 2.52
C LEU A 79 1.99 -8.85 3.00
N ALA A 80 3.09 -9.54 3.32
CA ALA A 80 3.04 -10.90 3.87
C ALA A 80 2.29 -10.91 5.21
N ILE A 81 2.59 -9.97 6.11
CA ILE A 81 1.87 -9.84 7.38
C ILE A 81 0.37 -9.61 7.14
N GLU A 82 0.01 -8.70 6.25
CA GLU A 82 -1.41 -8.43 5.97
C GLU A 82 -2.14 -9.63 5.32
N LEU A 83 -1.42 -10.47 4.55
CA LEU A 83 -1.96 -11.72 4.03
C LEU A 83 -2.18 -12.76 5.13
N GLU A 84 -1.27 -12.84 6.11
CA GLU A 84 -1.39 -13.73 7.27
C GLU A 84 -2.56 -13.31 8.16
N VAL A 85 -2.76 -12.00 8.36
CA VAL A 85 -3.95 -11.45 9.04
C VAL A 85 -5.23 -11.80 8.29
N ALA A 86 -5.25 -11.57 6.99
CA ALA A 86 -6.40 -11.88 6.15
C ALA A 86 -6.72 -13.38 6.12
N GLY A 87 -5.69 -14.25 6.25
CA GLY A 87 -5.82 -15.69 6.39
C GLY A 87 -6.27 -16.16 7.77
N GLY A 88 -6.29 -15.26 8.77
CA GLY A 88 -6.63 -15.61 10.16
C GLY A 88 -5.53 -16.44 10.86
N TRP A 89 -4.28 -16.35 10.40
CA TRP A 89 -3.15 -17.12 10.94
C TRP A 89 -2.45 -16.41 12.09
N LEU A 90 -2.58 -15.08 12.14
CA LEU A 90 -1.99 -14.22 13.16
C LEU A 90 -3.06 -13.35 13.81
N ASP A 91 -2.98 -13.25 15.13
CA ASP A 91 -3.84 -12.38 15.92
C ASP A 91 -3.09 -11.75 17.11
N GLY A 92 -3.68 -10.70 17.66
CA GLY A 92 -3.29 -10.08 18.92
C GLY A 92 -1.82 -9.71 19.03
N ALA A 93 -1.14 -10.20 20.07
CA ALA A 93 0.23 -9.81 20.41
C ALA A 93 1.27 -10.26 19.38
N TRP A 94 1.06 -11.39 18.69
CA TRP A 94 1.98 -11.87 17.67
C TRP A 94 2.00 -10.96 16.44
N LEU A 95 0.83 -10.52 16.02
CA LEU A 95 0.68 -9.57 14.92
C LEU A 95 1.41 -8.24 15.22
N SER A 96 1.19 -7.68 16.40
CA SER A 96 1.87 -6.45 16.81
C SER A 96 3.39 -6.64 16.89
N ALA A 97 3.87 -7.80 17.37
CA ALA A 97 5.28 -8.14 17.41
C ALA A 97 5.90 -8.22 16.00
N GLU A 98 5.24 -8.86 15.03
CA GLU A 98 5.72 -8.93 13.65
C GLU A 98 5.79 -7.56 12.98
N ARG A 99 4.78 -6.73 13.17
CA ARG A 99 4.79 -5.33 12.70
C ARG A 99 5.93 -4.52 13.32
N ALA A 100 6.19 -4.71 14.61
CA ALA A 100 7.33 -4.08 15.29
C ALA A 100 8.65 -4.54 14.68
N ILE A 101 8.83 -5.84 14.43
CA ILE A 101 10.03 -6.41 13.81
C ILE A 101 10.22 -5.86 12.40
N VAL A 102 9.17 -5.86 11.56
CA VAL A 102 9.27 -5.32 10.20
C VAL A 102 9.60 -3.83 10.23
N SER A 103 8.99 -3.04 11.11
CA SER A 103 9.30 -1.62 11.28
C SER A 103 10.74 -1.39 11.71
N LEU A 104 11.25 -2.21 12.62
CA LEU A 104 12.63 -2.15 13.11
C LEU A 104 13.65 -2.50 12.02
N VAL A 105 13.35 -3.52 11.19
CA VAL A 105 14.22 -3.96 10.09
C VAL A 105 14.10 -3.03 8.88
N ALA A 106 12.92 -2.51 8.59
CA ALA A 106 12.69 -1.62 7.45
C ALA A 106 13.56 -0.36 7.51
N THR A 107 13.69 0.24 8.69
CA THR A 107 14.42 1.50 8.86
C THR A 107 15.90 1.39 8.44
N PRO A 108 16.73 0.46 8.98
CA PRO A 108 18.11 0.31 8.54
C PRO A 108 18.24 -0.20 7.11
N VAL A 109 17.30 -1.03 6.62
CA VAL A 109 17.29 -1.49 5.21
C VAL A 109 17.11 -0.31 4.26
N LEU A 110 16.21 0.62 4.56
CA LEU A 110 15.97 1.81 3.75
C LEU A 110 17.15 2.79 3.80
N LEU A 111 17.78 2.94 4.96
CA LEU A 111 18.91 3.84 5.18
C LEU A 111 20.25 3.26 4.75
N HIS A 112 20.33 1.96 4.41
CA HIS A 112 21.59 1.31 4.02
C HIS A 112 22.25 2.03 2.84
N GLY A 113 23.56 2.29 2.93
CA GLY A 113 24.32 3.04 1.94
C GLY A 113 24.02 4.55 1.94
N SER A 114 23.33 5.06 2.97
CA SER A 114 23.21 6.49 3.21
C SER A 114 24.33 6.96 4.13
N VAL A 115 24.75 8.24 3.98
CA VAL A 115 25.73 8.88 4.86
C VAL A 115 25.33 8.85 6.35
N TRP A 116 24.05 8.60 6.64
CA TRP A 116 23.52 8.55 7.99
C TRP A 116 23.90 7.27 8.76
N LEU A 117 24.16 6.15 8.07
CA LEU A 117 24.60 4.91 8.70
C LEU A 117 26.12 4.77 8.78
N ASP A 118 26.87 5.56 7.98
CA ASP A 118 28.32 5.46 7.95
C ASP A 118 28.96 6.13 9.19
N GLY A 119 29.18 5.32 10.22
CA GLY A 119 30.16 5.63 11.27
C GLY A 119 29.71 6.49 12.45
N ARG A 120 28.42 6.78 12.65
CA ARG A 120 27.95 7.60 13.78
C ARG A 120 27.14 6.77 14.78
N ALA A 121 27.72 6.47 15.94
CA ALA A 121 27.00 5.81 17.06
C ALA A 121 25.71 6.55 17.47
N GLY A 122 25.56 7.85 17.17
CA GLY A 122 24.37 8.66 17.46
C GLY A 122 23.18 8.44 16.52
N VAL A 123 23.29 7.62 15.47
CA VAL A 123 22.19 7.37 14.51
C VAL A 123 21.18 6.34 15.05
N TRP A 124 21.61 5.42 15.91
CA TRP A 124 20.74 4.37 16.43
C TRP A 124 19.50 4.87 17.16
N PRO A 125 19.55 5.91 18.02
CA PRO A 125 18.34 6.46 18.62
C PRO A 125 17.34 6.99 17.58
N ALA A 126 17.83 7.63 16.51
CA ALA A 126 16.97 8.12 15.44
C ALA A 126 16.34 6.97 14.62
N ILE A 127 17.10 5.90 14.36
CA ILE A 127 16.59 4.68 13.71
C ILE A 127 15.49 4.05 14.58
N LEU A 128 15.74 3.90 15.88
CA LEU A 128 14.75 3.34 16.81
C LEU A 128 13.51 4.24 16.90
N ALA A 129 13.68 5.55 16.97
CA ALA A 129 12.55 6.48 16.98
C ALA A 129 11.72 6.38 15.69
N ALA A 130 12.37 6.29 14.53
CA ALA A 130 11.68 6.11 13.25
C ALA A 130 10.95 4.75 13.17
N ALA A 131 11.58 3.68 13.65
CA ALA A 131 10.96 2.34 13.71
C ALA A 131 9.74 2.31 14.63
N LEU A 132 9.84 2.93 15.81
CA LEU A 132 8.73 3.07 16.74
C LEU A 132 7.59 3.91 16.15
N PHE A 133 7.93 4.99 15.44
CA PHE A 133 6.94 5.82 14.75
C PHE A 133 6.20 5.03 13.66
N LEU A 134 6.92 4.25 12.84
CA LEU A 134 6.32 3.42 11.80
C LEU A 134 5.39 2.36 12.41
N TRP A 135 5.84 1.68 13.45
CA TRP A 135 5.01 0.70 14.16
C TRP A 135 3.76 1.33 14.78
N ALA A 136 3.92 2.43 15.52
CA ALA A 136 2.79 3.13 16.13
C ALA A 136 1.80 3.69 15.09
N ALA A 137 2.29 4.16 13.94
CA ALA A 137 1.45 4.61 12.83
C ALA A 137 0.67 3.44 12.23
N TRP A 138 1.30 2.27 12.06
CA TRP A 138 0.64 1.07 11.55
C TRP A 138 -0.50 0.61 12.48
N GLU A 139 -0.20 0.45 13.79
CA GLU A 139 -1.20 0.09 14.81
C GLU A 139 -2.32 1.15 14.89
N GLY A 140 -1.96 2.44 14.80
CA GLY A 140 -2.93 3.53 14.81
C GLY A 140 -3.88 3.50 13.62
N ILE A 141 -3.39 3.21 12.42
CA ILE A 141 -4.21 3.08 11.21
C ILE A 141 -5.19 1.90 11.37
N GLU A 142 -4.73 0.76 11.86
CA GLU A 142 -5.59 -0.40 12.09
C GLU A 142 -6.66 -0.13 13.14
N GLY A 143 -6.28 0.46 14.26
CA GLY A 143 -7.24 0.89 15.29
C GLY A 143 -8.32 1.84 14.75
N GLN A 144 -7.94 2.75 13.85
CA GLN A 144 -8.88 3.64 13.18
C GLN A 144 -9.79 2.88 12.19
N VAL A 145 -9.25 1.91 11.43
CA VAL A 145 -10.06 1.07 10.54
C VAL A 145 -11.09 0.28 11.34
N ALA A 146 -10.68 -0.31 12.46
CA ALA A 146 -11.59 -1.04 13.35
C ALA A 146 -12.68 -0.16 13.96
N ALA A 147 -12.35 1.10 14.32
CA ALA A 147 -13.26 2.03 14.96
C ALA A 147 -14.26 2.70 14.01
N THR A 148 -13.84 3.00 12.77
CA THR A 148 -14.65 3.80 11.82
C THR A 148 -15.42 2.96 10.82
N GLY A 149 -15.20 1.65 10.80
CA GLY A 149 -15.81 0.75 9.79
C GLY A 149 -15.20 0.92 8.40
N ASP A 150 -15.63 0.02 7.51
CA ASP A 150 -14.98 -0.25 6.25
C ASP A 150 -14.89 0.92 5.27
N GLY A 151 -13.70 1.35 4.95
CA GLY A 151 -13.38 2.07 3.73
C GLY A 151 -13.07 3.57 3.86
N ILE A 152 -13.32 4.25 4.99
CA ILE A 152 -12.96 5.68 5.16
C ILE A 152 -11.44 5.81 5.29
N VAL A 153 -10.84 5.06 6.21
CA VAL A 153 -9.38 5.14 6.47
C VAL A 153 -8.57 4.76 5.24
N PRO A 154 -8.83 3.61 4.56
CA PRO A 154 -8.16 3.30 3.29
C PRO A 154 -8.35 4.36 2.21
N ALA A 155 -9.54 4.99 2.12
CA ALA A 155 -9.77 6.05 1.15
C ALA A 155 -8.97 7.32 1.45
N VAL A 156 -8.88 7.70 2.73
CA VAL A 156 -8.05 8.81 3.19
C VAL A 156 -6.57 8.50 2.95
N THR A 157 -6.12 7.26 3.23
CA THR A 157 -4.75 6.82 2.95
C THR A 157 -4.43 6.89 1.46
N ALA A 158 -5.32 6.42 0.59
CA ALA A 158 -5.14 6.52 -0.86
C ALA A 158 -5.02 7.98 -1.32
N ALA A 159 -5.91 8.86 -0.83
CA ALA A 159 -5.88 10.28 -1.14
C ALA A 159 -4.60 10.96 -0.63
N ALA A 160 -4.17 10.62 0.59
CA ALA A 160 -2.94 11.14 1.20
C ALA A 160 -1.70 10.70 0.40
N LEU A 161 -1.63 9.44 -0.06
CA LEU A 161 -0.55 8.95 -0.92
C LEU A 161 -0.50 9.69 -2.25
N VAL A 162 -1.65 9.94 -2.87
CA VAL A 162 -1.72 10.72 -4.13
C VAL A 162 -1.26 12.16 -3.89
N ALA A 163 -1.75 12.82 -2.84
CA ALA A 163 -1.37 14.19 -2.52
C ALA A 163 0.13 14.31 -2.15
N ALA A 164 0.64 13.40 -1.32
CA ALA A 164 2.06 13.34 -0.97
C ALA A 164 2.92 13.06 -2.22
N GLY A 165 2.50 12.13 -3.09
CA GLY A 165 3.17 11.84 -4.34
C GLY A 165 3.27 13.07 -5.24
N ALA A 166 2.19 13.82 -5.39
CA ALA A 166 2.16 15.05 -6.16
C ALA A 166 3.09 16.12 -5.57
N ALA A 167 3.08 16.30 -4.25
CA ALA A 167 3.96 17.24 -3.55
C ALA A 167 5.44 16.86 -3.70
N ILE A 168 5.78 15.57 -3.60
CA ILE A 168 7.14 15.05 -3.75
C ILE A 168 7.63 15.24 -5.18
N VAL A 169 6.77 15.02 -6.18
CA VAL A 169 7.09 15.29 -7.60
C VAL A 169 7.34 16.78 -7.81
N ALA A 170 6.48 17.64 -7.26
CA ALA A 170 6.65 19.10 -7.33
C ALA A 170 7.93 19.58 -6.63
N GLY A 171 8.37 18.91 -5.56
CA GLY A 171 9.63 19.13 -4.86
C GLY A 171 10.87 18.61 -5.61
N GLY A 172 10.71 18.01 -6.79
CA GLY A 172 11.82 17.56 -7.64
C GLY A 172 12.28 16.12 -7.39
N TRP A 173 11.71 15.39 -6.44
CA TRP A 173 12.05 13.98 -6.19
C TRP A 173 11.13 13.02 -6.96
N PHE A 174 11.32 13.02 -8.27
CA PHE A 174 10.42 12.36 -9.21
C PHE A 174 10.11 10.89 -8.91
N LYS A 175 11.13 10.05 -8.68
CA LYS A 175 10.92 8.61 -8.48
C LYS A 175 10.03 8.31 -7.28
N GLY A 176 10.32 8.92 -6.13
CA GLY A 176 9.55 8.72 -4.90
C GLY A 176 8.10 9.18 -5.06
N GLY A 177 7.91 10.34 -5.67
CA GLY A 177 6.58 10.90 -5.90
C GLY A 177 5.74 10.07 -6.87
N VAL A 178 6.33 9.57 -7.97
CA VAL A 178 5.66 8.68 -8.93
C VAL A 178 5.22 7.39 -8.25
N VAL A 179 6.08 6.77 -7.41
CA VAL A 179 5.70 5.55 -6.68
C VAL A 179 4.53 5.79 -5.74
N ALA A 180 4.55 6.88 -4.96
CA ALA A 180 3.45 7.22 -4.06
C ALA A 180 2.14 7.47 -4.82
N LEU A 181 2.19 8.18 -5.97
CA LEU A 181 1.04 8.40 -6.85
C LEU A 181 0.45 7.08 -7.35
N LEU A 182 1.29 6.17 -7.82
CA LEU A 182 0.85 4.89 -8.39
C LEU A 182 0.27 3.95 -7.32
N LEU A 183 0.89 3.90 -6.14
CA LEU A 183 0.36 3.13 -5.01
C LEU A 183 -1.00 3.70 -4.56
N GLY A 184 -1.11 5.01 -4.42
CA GLY A 184 -2.36 5.67 -4.06
C GLY A 184 -3.47 5.46 -5.10
N ALA A 185 -3.14 5.55 -6.39
CA ALA A 185 -4.08 5.32 -7.48
C ALA A 185 -4.56 3.85 -7.53
N ALA A 186 -3.66 2.88 -7.37
CA ALA A 186 -3.98 1.46 -7.32
C ALA A 186 -4.86 1.12 -6.11
N LEU A 187 -4.53 1.63 -4.93
CA LEU A 187 -5.34 1.47 -3.73
C LEU A 187 -6.72 2.08 -3.91
N GLY A 188 -6.80 3.29 -4.46
CA GLY A 188 -8.06 3.96 -4.77
C GLY A 188 -8.93 3.16 -5.74
N GLY A 189 -8.34 2.58 -6.78
CA GLY A 189 -9.03 1.70 -7.75
C GLY A 189 -9.60 0.44 -7.10
N ALA A 190 -8.82 -0.24 -6.26
CA ALA A 190 -9.27 -1.42 -5.53
C ALA A 190 -10.44 -1.10 -4.58
N LEU A 191 -10.35 0.01 -3.83
CA LEU A 191 -11.40 0.47 -2.92
C LEU A 191 -12.67 0.89 -3.66
N ALA A 192 -12.55 1.55 -4.82
CA ALA A 192 -13.70 1.89 -5.65
C ALA A 192 -14.48 0.65 -6.07
N SER A 193 -13.77 -0.46 -6.40
CA SER A 193 -14.40 -1.72 -6.73
C SER A 193 -15.20 -2.31 -5.57
N ALA A 194 -14.67 -2.20 -4.34
CA ALA A 194 -15.35 -2.68 -3.12
C ALA A 194 -16.62 -1.87 -2.83
N ARG A 195 -16.56 -0.54 -2.94
CA ARG A 195 -17.70 0.35 -2.70
C ARG A 195 -18.83 0.20 -3.72
N LEU A 196 -18.50 0.09 -5.01
CA LEU A 196 -19.50 -0.11 -6.04
C LEU A 196 -20.26 -1.43 -5.86
N ARG A 197 -19.61 -2.44 -5.30
CA ARG A 197 -20.29 -3.70 -4.94
C ARG A 197 -21.22 -3.55 -3.75
N ALA A 198 -20.77 -2.89 -2.69
CA ALA A 198 -21.63 -2.64 -1.54
C ALA A 198 -22.89 -1.87 -1.95
N ALA A 199 -22.75 -0.89 -2.83
CA ALA A 199 -23.87 -0.14 -3.40
C ALA A 199 -24.77 -1.01 -4.30
N GLY A 200 -24.19 -1.88 -5.13
CA GLY A 200 -24.95 -2.81 -5.99
C GLY A 200 -25.69 -3.88 -5.20
N PHE A 201 -25.15 -4.33 -4.07
CA PHE A 201 -25.86 -5.24 -3.16
C PHE A 201 -27.05 -4.56 -2.47
N ALA A 202 -26.93 -3.29 -2.08
CA ALA A 202 -28.04 -2.55 -1.49
C ALA A 202 -29.16 -2.32 -2.52
N ALA A 203 -28.82 -1.98 -3.79
CA ALA A 203 -29.79 -1.79 -4.86
C ALA A 203 -30.46 -3.11 -5.30
N GLY A 204 -29.71 -4.23 -5.37
CA GLY A 204 -30.26 -5.54 -5.73
C GLY A 204 -31.13 -6.15 -4.62
N GLY A 205 -30.83 -5.88 -3.36
CA GLY A 205 -31.63 -6.32 -2.21
C GLY A 205 -33.01 -5.64 -2.14
N THR A 206 -33.08 -4.37 -2.49
CA THR A 206 -34.36 -3.63 -2.55
C THR A 206 -35.22 -4.02 -3.75
N ALA A 207 -34.61 -4.35 -4.89
CA ALA A 207 -35.31 -4.82 -6.08
C ALA A 207 -35.85 -6.27 -5.95
N ALA A 208 -35.28 -7.09 -5.07
CA ALA A 208 -35.75 -8.45 -4.81
C ALA A 208 -36.86 -8.53 -3.75
N LEU A 209 -37.12 -7.41 -3.06
CA LEU A 209 -38.16 -7.29 -2.03
C LEU A 209 -39.39 -6.45 -2.52
N ALA A 210 -39.33 -5.92 -3.73
CA ALA A 210 -40.44 -5.26 -4.44
C ALA A 210 -41.03 -6.18 -5.49
#